data_6313f33f4f4087714f9cb14ea19fbb5e
#
_entry.id   6313f33f4f4087714f9cb14ea19fbb5e
#
_cell.length_a   1.000
_cell.length_b   1.000
_cell.length_c   1.000
_cell.angle_alpha   90.00
_cell.angle_beta   90.00
_cell.angle_gamma   90.00
#
_symmetry.space_group_name_H-M   'P 1'
#
loop_
_entity.id
_entity.type
_entity.pdbx_description
1 polymer ?
#
loop_
_entity_poly.entity_id
_entity_poly.type
_entity_poly.pdbx_seq_one_letter_code
_entity_poly.pdbx_strand_id
1 'polypeptide(L)'
;MPFSLEGKTAIVTGSGRGIGRAIARRLVAAGASVMLNDLDEHMLQESRESLSDPERVDVIAGDLTDPQVPAKVVNATLNTFKSLDIIVNNAGYSWDNVIQKTSDEQFQAMLDIHLVTPFRLLRAASAHIKEAAKTEMAAGHRVMRKVVNITSISGTDGNPGQVGYSSGKAGVIGLTKTLAKEWGRYNVNVNAVGFGLIETRLVQPLDAEGASMEMHGHHIRLGVQPILLDSVKNACPLGRLGTPEEAAGAVLFFCSPLSDYVTGEVLICGGGLHF
;
A
#
# COMPACT_ATOMS: atom_id res chain seq x y z
N MET A 1 10.04 -11.72 -19.95
CA MET A 1 10.21 -12.25 -18.58
C MET A 1 8.83 -12.37 -17.93
N PRO A 2 8.56 -13.37 -17.08
CA PRO A 2 7.23 -13.58 -16.49
C PRO A 2 6.77 -12.47 -15.52
N PHE A 3 7.67 -11.58 -15.12
CA PHE A 3 7.39 -10.43 -14.27
C PHE A 3 7.51 -9.08 -15.00
N SER A 4 7.55 -9.08 -16.33
CA SER A 4 7.68 -7.82 -17.08
C SER A 4 6.44 -6.96 -16.91
N LEU A 5 6.66 -5.70 -16.55
CA LEU A 5 5.66 -4.63 -16.46
C LEU A 5 5.96 -3.52 -17.47
N GLU A 6 6.68 -3.86 -18.55
CA GLU A 6 7.00 -2.90 -19.61
C GLU A 6 5.71 -2.31 -20.20
N GLY A 7 5.69 -0.98 -20.35
CA GLY A 7 4.51 -0.25 -20.81
C GLY A 7 3.37 -0.12 -19.80
N LYS A 8 3.54 -0.57 -18.55
CA LYS A 8 2.57 -0.41 -17.48
C LYS A 8 2.86 0.84 -16.64
N THR A 9 1.81 1.50 -16.18
CA THR A 9 1.91 2.66 -15.28
C THR A 9 1.31 2.32 -13.92
N ALA A 10 2.05 2.63 -12.86
CA ALA A 10 1.67 2.36 -11.49
C ALA A 10 1.59 3.62 -10.64
N ILE A 11 0.68 3.64 -9.66
CA ILE A 11 0.71 4.54 -8.50
C ILE A 11 1.13 3.73 -7.28
N VAL A 12 2.09 4.23 -6.49
CA VAL A 12 2.45 3.66 -5.19
C VAL A 12 2.33 4.75 -4.14
N THR A 13 1.42 4.58 -3.19
CA THR A 13 1.24 5.53 -2.08
C THR A 13 2.12 5.20 -0.89
N GLY A 14 2.57 6.22 -0.12
CA GLY A 14 3.51 6.03 0.98
C GLY A 14 4.86 5.51 0.50
N SER A 15 5.37 6.04 -0.62
CA SER A 15 6.53 5.49 -1.34
C SER A 15 7.84 6.25 -1.14
N GLY A 16 7.84 7.25 -0.27
CA GLY A 16 9.05 7.99 0.08
C GLY A 16 10.08 7.13 0.83
N ARG A 17 9.66 6.06 1.49
CA ARG A 17 10.54 5.18 2.30
C ARG A 17 9.97 3.78 2.51
N GLY A 18 10.73 2.92 3.19
CA GLY A 18 10.29 1.62 3.70
C GLY A 18 9.71 0.70 2.62
N ILE A 19 8.57 0.06 2.95
CA ILE A 19 7.92 -0.91 2.05
C ILE A 19 7.49 -0.25 0.74
N GLY A 20 6.92 0.97 0.77
CA GLY A 20 6.47 1.67 -0.43
C GLY A 20 7.61 1.96 -1.41
N ARG A 21 8.80 2.39 -0.91
CA ARG A 21 10.01 2.57 -1.72
C ARG A 21 10.49 1.23 -2.31
N ALA A 22 10.48 0.15 -1.51
CA ALA A 22 10.85 -1.18 -1.99
C ALA A 22 9.90 -1.71 -3.07
N ILE A 23 8.59 -1.46 -2.93
CA ILE A 23 7.58 -1.78 -3.96
C ILE A 23 7.89 -1.00 -5.24
N ALA A 24 8.07 0.32 -5.15
CA ALA A 24 8.40 1.16 -6.30
C ALA A 24 9.65 0.66 -7.03
N ARG A 25 10.71 0.33 -6.27
CA ARG A 25 11.95 -0.25 -6.80
C ARG A 25 11.69 -1.52 -7.61
N ARG A 26 10.86 -2.44 -7.10
CA ARG A 26 10.52 -3.68 -7.80
C ARG A 26 9.71 -3.43 -9.07
N LEU A 27 8.77 -2.48 -9.05
CA LEU A 27 7.95 -2.15 -10.21
C LEU A 27 8.78 -1.49 -11.31
N VAL A 28 9.65 -0.53 -10.97
CA VAL A 28 10.57 0.12 -11.93
C VAL A 28 11.55 -0.90 -12.51
N ALA A 29 12.16 -1.75 -11.69
CA ALA A 29 13.06 -2.81 -12.16
C ALA A 29 12.36 -3.83 -13.06
N ALA A 30 11.04 -3.98 -12.95
CA ALA A 30 10.21 -4.80 -13.85
C ALA A 30 9.79 -4.06 -15.14
N GLY A 31 10.12 -2.77 -15.30
CA GLY A 31 9.86 -1.96 -16.49
C GLY A 31 8.64 -1.03 -16.38
N ALA A 32 7.98 -0.93 -15.23
CA ALA A 32 6.85 -0.02 -15.07
C ALA A 32 7.29 1.44 -14.95
N SER A 33 6.44 2.36 -15.45
CA SER A 33 6.48 3.77 -15.04
C SER A 33 5.73 3.93 -13.72
N VAL A 34 6.25 4.73 -12.78
CA VAL A 34 5.70 4.80 -11.42
C VAL A 34 5.52 6.24 -10.95
N MET A 35 4.30 6.57 -10.56
CA MET A 35 4.00 7.78 -9.79
C MET A 35 4.16 7.46 -8.30
N LEU A 36 5.11 8.13 -7.65
CA LEU A 36 5.31 8.05 -6.20
C LEU A 36 4.46 9.11 -5.49
N ASN A 37 3.84 8.74 -4.38
CA ASN A 37 3.16 9.68 -3.50
C ASN A 37 3.58 9.45 -2.04
N ASP A 38 3.85 10.53 -1.34
CA ASP A 38 4.07 10.58 0.12
C ASP A 38 3.73 11.99 0.61
N LEU A 39 3.76 12.20 1.91
CA LEU A 39 3.63 13.53 2.53
C LEU A 39 4.88 14.40 2.32
N ASP A 40 6.05 13.78 2.34
CA ASP A 40 7.36 14.41 2.36
C ASP A 40 7.98 14.42 0.96
N GLU A 41 8.01 15.61 0.34
CA GLU A 41 8.55 15.80 -1.00
C GLU A 41 10.05 15.47 -1.08
N HIS A 42 10.83 15.81 -0.06
CA HIS A 42 12.26 15.49 -0.03
C HIS A 42 12.49 13.98 -0.05
N MET A 43 11.72 13.24 0.76
CA MET A 43 11.78 11.78 0.77
C MET A 43 11.34 11.14 -0.54
N LEU A 44 10.41 11.78 -1.26
CA LEU A 44 10.00 11.32 -2.60
C LEU A 44 11.13 11.50 -3.62
N GLN A 45 11.83 12.63 -3.61
CA GLN A 45 12.97 12.87 -4.51
C GLN A 45 14.11 11.90 -4.22
N GLU A 46 14.48 11.70 -2.95
CA GLU A 46 15.47 10.67 -2.57
C GLU A 46 15.03 9.27 -3.02
N SER A 47 13.75 8.95 -2.86
CA SER A 47 13.20 7.68 -3.32
C SER A 47 13.40 7.52 -4.82
N ARG A 48 13.01 8.51 -5.62
CA ARG A 48 13.14 8.54 -7.07
C ARG A 48 14.61 8.34 -7.52
N GLU A 49 15.53 9.11 -6.93
CA GLU A 49 16.96 9.03 -7.27
C GLU A 49 17.59 7.67 -6.93
N SER A 50 17.05 6.97 -5.94
CA SER A 50 17.52 5.64 -5.52
C SER A 50 17.06 4.50 -6.44
N LEU A 51 16.17 4.76 -7.40
CA LEU A 51 15.61 3.73 -8.28
C LEU A 51 16.50 3.52 -9.51
N SER A 52 16.42 2.33 -10.10
CA SER A 52 17.27 1.90 -11.21
C SER A 52 17.06 2.69 -12.51
N ASP A 53 15.88 3.30 -12.68
CA ASP A 53 15.51 4.11 -13.84
C ASP A 53 14.65 5.29 -13.37
N PRO A 54 15.27 6.39 -12.88
CA PRO A 54 14.53 7.55 -12.37
C PRO A 54 13.69 8.28 -13.43
N GLU A 55 13.97 8.09 -14.71
CA GLU A 55 13.21 8.72 -15.81
C GLU A 55 11.82 8.12 -16.00
N ARG A 56 11.63 6.88 -15.54
CA ARG A 56 10.31 6.23 -15.47
C ARG A 56 9.52 6.64 -14.24
N VAL A 57 10.02 7.57 -13.44
CA VAL A 57 9.44 7.89 -12.14
C VAL A 57 9.10 9.36 -12.06
N ASP A 58 7.88 9.65 -11.63
CA ASP A 58 7.46 10.99 -11.25
C ASP A 58 6.94 11.00 -9.82
N VAL A 59 6.87 12.17 -9.20
CA VAL A 59 6.53 12.31 -7.79
C VAL A 59 5.43 13.33 -7.58
N ILE A 60 4.59 13.09 -6.60
CA ILE A 60 3.58 14.06 -6.14
C ILE A 60 3.43 13.99 -4.63
N ALA A 61 3.86 15.05 -3.95
CA ALA A 61 3.64 15.20 -2.51
C ALA A 61 2.19 15.56 -2.20
N GLY A 62 1.66 15.03 -1.11
CA GLY A 62 0.32 15.39 -0.63
C GLY A 62 -0.24 14.42 0.39
N ASP A 63 -1.04 14.98 1.29
CA ASP A 63 -1.79 14.21 2.29
C ASP A 63 -3.03 13.57 1.65
N LEU A 64 -3.00 12.26 1.51
CA LEU A 64 -4.11 11.49 0.94
C LEU A 64 -5.37 11.47 1.80
N THR A 65 -5.30 11.91 3.06
CA THR A 65 -6.49 12.08 3.91
C THR A 65 -7.29 13.33 3.51
N ASP A 66 -6.64 14.33 2.89
CA ASP A 66 -7.36 15.42 2.21
C ASP A 66 -8.18 14.85 1.04
N PRO A 67 -9.52 15.08 1.03
CA PRO A 67 -10.41 14.53 0.02
C PRO A 67 -10.05 14.87 -1.44
N GLN A 68 -9.29 15.95 -1.66
CA GLN A 68 -8.91 16.40 -3.01
C GLN A 68 -7.64 15.76 -3.54
N VAL A 69 -6.74 15.32 -2.66
CA VAL A 69 -5.41 14.82 -3.04
C VAL A 69 -5.46 13.51 -3.83
N PRO A 70 -6.31 12.51 -3.48
CA PRO A 70 -6.41 11.30 -4.28
C PRO A 70 -6.72 11.54 -5.76
N ALA A 71 -7.62 12.48 -6.06
CA ALA A 71 -7.91 12.84 -7.44
C ALA A 71 -6.74 13.57 -8.12
N LYS A 72 -6.01 14.43 -7.39
CA LYS A 72 -4.81 15.09 -7.91
C LYS A 72 -3.73 14.07 -8.28
N VAL A 73 -3.51 13.04 -7.46
CA VAL A 73 -2.54 11.96 -7.73
C VAL A 73 -2.90 11.20 -9.00
N VAL A 74 -4.17 10.79 -9.17
CA VAL A 74 -4.63 10.12 -10.39
C VAL A 74 -4.45 11.01 -11.62
N ASN A 75 -4.87 12.27 -11.54
CA ASN A 75 -4.75 13.20 -12.65
C ASN A 75 -3.29 13.48 -13.04
N ALA A 76 -2.40 13.66 -12.06
CA ALA A 76 -0.98 13.83 -12.31
C ALA A 76 -0.41 12.60 -13.04
N THR A 77 -0.73 11.39 -12.58
CA THR A 77 -0.31 10.14 -13.22
C THR A 77 -0.74 10.07 -14.69
N LEU A 78 -2.02 10.37 -14.95
CA LEU A 78 -2.56 10.36 -16.31
C LEU A 78 -1.99 11.47 -17.20
N ASN A 79 -1.68 12.62 -16.63
CA ASN A 79 -1.04 13.73 -17.35
C ASN A 79 0.41 13.41 -17.73
N THR A 80 1.15 12.76 -16.84
CA THR A 80 2.56 12.38 -17.09
C THR A 80 2.65 11.16 -18.00
N PHE A 81 2.03 10.04 -17.62
CA PHE A 81 2.26 8.74 -18.25
C PHE A 81 1.18 8.31 -19.26
N LYS A 82 0.07 9.05 -19.36
CA LYS A 82 -1.07 8.80 -20.27
C LYS A 82 -1.86 7.50 -20.00
N SER A 83 -1.47 6.72 -19.01
CA SER A 83 -2.14 5.46 -18.63
C SER A 83 -2.14 5.25 -17.12
N LEU A 84 -2.95 4.31 -16.64
CA LEU A 84 -2.94 3.84 -15.26
C LEU A 84 -3.38 2.37 -15.23
N ASP A 85 -2.44 1.49 -14.91
CA ASP A 85 -2.64 0.04 -14.94
C ASP A 85 -2.57 -0.59 -13.55
N ILE A 86 -1.77 -0.02 -12.64
CA ILE A 86 -1.49 -0.60 -11.32
C ILE A 86 -1.69 0.46 -10.25
N ILE A 87 -2.43 0.10 -9.19
CA ILE A 87 -2.58 0.95 -7.99
C ILE A 87 -2.17 0.14 -6.76
N VAL A 88 -1.17 0.63 -6.02
CA VAL A 88 -0.75 0.05 -4.75
C VAL A 88 -1.10 1.02 -3.62
N ASN A 89 -2.13 0.70 -2.86
CA ASN A 89 -2.55 1.44 -1.67
C ASN A 89 -1.70 0.98 -0.47
N ASN A 90 -0.53 1.62 -0.29
CA ASN A 90 0.42 1.27 0.76
C ASN A 90 0.52 2.33 1.86
N ALA A 91 0.17 3.60 1.60
CA ALA A 91 0.26 4.67 2.58
C ALA A 91 -0.43 4.31 3.90
N GLY A 92 0.23 4.63 5.01
CA GLY A 92 -0.33 4.39 6.32
C GLY A 92 0.68 4.55 7.45
N TYR A 93 0.16 4.70 8.64
CA TYR A 93 0.88 4.76 9.89
C TYR A 93 0.04 4.11 11.00
N SER A 94 0.58 4.01 12.21
CA SER A 94 -0.14 3.46 13.36
C SER A 94 -0.22 4.51 14.46
N TRP A 95 -1.42 4.70 15.02
CA TRP A 95 -1.66 5.55 16.18
C TRP A 95 -2.43 4.74 17.21
N ASP A 96 -1.66 3.93 17.91
CA ASP A 96 -2.16 2.83 18.72
C ASP A 96 -2.48 3.23 20.15
N ASN A 97 -3.55 2.68 20.70
CA ASN A 97 -3.89 2.78 22.12
C ASN A 97 -4.89 1.67 22.50
N VAL A 98 -4.97 1.35 23.78
CA VAL A 98 -6.02 0.45 24.30
C VAL A 98 -7.39 1.14 24.23
N ILE A 99 -8.47 0.37 24.07
CA ILE A 99 -9.81 0.88 23.76
C ILE A 99 -10.28 2.01 24.70
N GLN A 100 -10.03 1.89 26.00
CA GLN A 100 -10.46 2.88 26.99
C GLN A 100 -9.66 4.21 26.95
N LYS A 101 -8.59 4.27 26.18
CA LYS A 101 -7.72 5.45 25.99
C LYS A 101 -7.70 5.95 24.54
N THR A 102 -8.31 5.22 23.62
CA THR A 102 -8.41 5.62 22.21
C THR A 102 -9.45 6.74 22.10
N SER A 103 -9.07 7.89 21.58
CA SER A 103 -10.02 8.97 21.28
C SER A 103 -10.75 8.68 19.95
N ASP A 104 -11.91 9.34 19.76
CA ASP A 104 -12.63 9.30 18.48
C ASP A 104 -11.75 9.79 17.33
N GLU A 105 -10.92 10.81 17.57
CA GLU A 105 -9.97 11.35 16.61
C GLU A 105 -8.92 10.30 16.20
N GLN A 106 -8.31 9.59 17.15
CA GLN A 106 -7.36 8.51 16.86
C GLN A 106 -8.02 7.41 16.03
N PHE A 107 -9.21 7.00 16.42
CA PHE A 107 -9.96 5.97 15.70
C PHE A 107 -10.27 6.42 14.27
N GLN A 108 -10.79 7.65 14.10
CA GLN A 108 -11.13 8.19 12.78
C GLN A 108 -9.90 8.35 11.90
N ALA A 109 -8.77 8.83 12.42
CA ALA A 109 -7.51 8.97 11.68
C ALA A 109 -7.04 7.62 11.10
N MET A 110 -7.18 6.53 11.87
CA MET A 110 -6.85 5.18 11.37
C MET A 110 -7.82 4.71 10.29
N LEU A 111 -9.11 5.00 10.39
CA LEU A 111 -10.06 4.70 9.32
C LEU A 111 -9.78 5.55 8.08
N ASP A 112 -9.48 6.82 8.25
CA ASP A 112 -9.24 7.75 7.13
C ASP A 112 -8.04 7.30 6.29
N ILE A 113 -6.90 7.02 6.90
CA ILE A 113 -5.71 6.63 6.14
C ILE A 113 -5.80 5.21 5.58
N HIS A 114 -6.35 4.23 6.32
CA HIS A 114 -6.29 2.83 5.94
C HIS A 114 -7.48 2.35 5.11
N LEU A 115 -8.63 3.03 5.15
CA LEU A 115 -9.84 2.62 4.47
C LEU A 115 -10.40 3.70 3.54
N VAL A 116 -10.61 4.92 4.06
CA VAL A 116 -11.24 6.00 3.28
C VAL A 116 -10.30 6.50 2.17
N THR A 117 -9.00 6.60 2.45
CA THR A 117 -7.98 6.98 1.45
C THR A 117 -7.92 5.99 0.27
N PRO A 118 -7.73 4.67 0.46
CA PRO A 118 -7.83 3.71 -0.64
C PRO A 118 -9.14 3.81 -1.42
N PHE A 119 -10.28 3.93 -0.74
CA PHE A 119 -11.57 4.12 -1.39
C PHE A 119 -11.59 5.37 -2.28
N ARG A 120 -11.10 6.51 -1.78
CA ARG A 120 -11.08 7.78 -2.54
C ARG A 120 -10.18 7.69 -3.77
N LEU A 121 -8.99 7.09 -3.64
CA LEU A 121 -8.06 6.91 -4.75
C LEU A 121 -8.64 6.00 -5.85
N LEU A 122 -9.22 4.87 -5.46
CA LEU A 122 -9.85 3.93 -6.39
C LEU A 122 -11.09 4.54 -7.05
N ARG A 123 -11.91 5.30 -6.30
CA ARG A 123 -13.04 6.04 -6.85
C ARG A 123 -12.58 7.07 -7.89
N ALA A 124 -11.50 7.82 -7.62
CA ALA A 124 -10.95 8.79 -8.57
C ALA A 124 -10.45 8.12 -9.86
N ALA A 125 -9.82 6.95 -9.76
CA ALA A 125 -9.33 6.20 -10.91
C ALA A 125 -10.43 5.51 -11.72
N SER A 126 -11.63 5.30 -11.13
CA SER A 126 -12.66 4.41 -11.67
C SER A 126 -13.17 4.79 -13.05
N ALA A 127 -13.33 6.09 -13.35
CA ALA A 127 -13.81 6.55 -14.64
C ALA A 127 -12.82 6.22 -15.76
N HIS A 128 -11.53 6.51 -15.54
CA HIS A 128 -10.46 6.18 -16.48
C HIS A 128 -10.35 4.67 -16.72
N ILE A 129 -10.32 3.88 -15.66
CA ILE A 129 -10.22 2.41 -15.74
C ILE A 129 -11.36 1.82 -16.58
N LYS A 130 -12.60 2.27 -16.32
CA LYS A 130 -13.77 1.78 -17.06
C LYS A 130 -13.72 2.15 -18.54
N GLU A 131 -13.35 3.37 -18.86
CA GLU A 131 -13.33 3.86 -20.25
C GLU A 131 -12.20 3.20 -21.04
N ALA A 132 -11.01 3.09 -20.46
CA ALA A 132 -9.90 2.38 -21.06
C ALA A 132 -10.26 0.89 -21.33
N ALA A 133 -10.83 0.21 -20.33
CA ALA A 133 -11.25 -1.18 -20.48
C ALA A 133 -12.30 -1.39 -21.60
N LYS A 134 -13.29 -0.48 -21.72
CA LYS A 134 -14.29 -0.55 -22.79
C LYS A 134 -13.66 -0.40 -24.17
N THR A 135 -12.77 0.59 -24.33
CA THR A 135 -12.07 0.84 -25.60
C THR A 135 -11.21 -0.36 -26.00
N GLU A 136 -10.45 -0.91 -25.05
CA GLU A 136 -9.60 -2.09 -25.29
C GLU A 136 -10.43 -3.32 -25.65
N MET A 137 -11.51 -3.59 -24.93
CA MET A 137 -12.40 -4.73 -25.19
C MET A 137 -13.11 -4.60 -26.55
N ALA A 138 -13.52 -3.39 -26.93
CA ALA A 138 -14.11 -3.12 -28.25
C ALA A 138 -13.10 -3.35 -29.40
N ALA A 139 -11.81 -3.13 -29.12
CA ALA A 139 -10.72 -3.43 -30.06
C ALA A 139 -10.26 -4.91 -30.02
N GLY A 140 -10.90 -5.77 -29.21
CA GLY A 140 -10.53 -7.18 -29.06
C GLY A 140 -9.31 -7.43 -28.18
N HIS A 141 -8.86 -6.43 -27.44
CA HIS A 141 -7.70 -6.54 -26.56
C HIS A 141 -8.13 -6.84 -25.12
N ARG A 142 -7.38 -7.71 -24.46
CA ARG A 142 -7.53 -7.99 -23.03
C ARG A 142 -6.35 -7.42 -22.27
N VAL A 143 -6.54 -6.26 -21.66
CA VAL A 143 -5.52 -5.60 -20.83
C VAL A 143 -5.89 -5.80 -19.37
N MET A 144 -5.03 -6.52 -18.62
CA MET A 144 -5.23 -6.71 -17.18
C MET A 144 -4.69 -5.50 -16.41
N ARG A 145 -5.49 -5.03 -15.47
CA ARG A 145 -5.12 -4.00 -14.48
C ARG A 145 -5.09 -4.59 -13.08
N LYS A 146 -4.30 -4.01 -12.20
CA LYS A 146 -4.05 -4.55 -10.88
C LYS A 146 -4.27 -3.49 -9.80
N VAL A 147 -4.99 -3.88 -8.75
CA VAL A 147 -5.08 -3.11 -7.50
C VAL A 147 -4.56 -3.99 -6.38
N VAL A 148 -3.61 -3.48 -5.62
CA VAL A 148 -3.07 -4.15 -4.44
C VAL A 148 -3.27 -3.24 -3.22
N ASN A 149 -4.10 -3.67 -2.31
CA ASN A 149 -4.33 -2.98 -1.04
C ASN A 149 -3.45 -3.59 0.05
N ILE A 150 -2.73 -2.76 0.79
CA ILE A 150 -1.92 -3.25 1.90
C ILE A 150 -2.76 -3.33 3.17
N THR A 151 -2.93 -4.56 3.66
CA THR A 151 -3.53 -4.85 4.96
C THR A 151 -2.45 -5.34 5.95
N SER A 152 -2.84 -6.00 7.01
CA SER A 152 -1.97 -6.49 8.08
C SER A 152 -2.57 -7.75 8.69
N ILE A 153 -1.75 -8.58 9.34
CA ILE A 153 -2.24 -9.63 10.24
C ILE A 153 -3.11 -9.04 11.36
N SER A 154 -2.86 -7.80 11.78
CA SER A 154 -3.77 -7.10 12.70
C SER A 154 -5.17 -6.87 12.11
N GLY A 155 -5.31 -6.81 10.80
CA GLY A 155 -6.60 -6.69 10.12
C GLY A 155 -7.33 -8.02 9.94
N THR A 156 -6.62 -9.16 9.98
CA THR A 156 -7.21 -10.50 9.88
C THR A 156 -7.50 -11.09 11.28
N ASP A 157 -6.57 -10.93 12.20
CA ASP A 157 -6.58 -11.64 13.48
C ASP A 157 -6.87 -10.70 14.66
N GLY A 158 -6.75 -9.39 14.46
CA GLY A 158 -6.77 -8.38 15.52
C GLY A 158 -5.43 -8.27 16.24
N ASN A 159 -5.22 -7.15 16.95
CA ASN A 159 -4.06 -6.99 17.81
C ASN A 159 -4.40 -6.07 18.98
N PRO A 160 -4.16 -6.49 20.25
CA PRO A 160 -4.42 -5.64 21.42
C PRO A 160 -3.73 -4.27 21.29
N GLY A 161 -4.46 -3.20 21.58
CA GLY A 161 -3.98 -1.82 21.46
C GLY A 161 -4.11 -1.20 20.07
N GLN A 162 -4.60 -1.93 19.07
CA GLN A 162 -4.71 -1.47 17.69
C GLN A 162 -6.16 -1.37 17.18
N VAL A 163 -7.11 -1.01 18.03
CA VAL A 163 -8.53 -1.04 17.65
C VAL A 163 -8.84 -0.24 16.38
N GLY A 164 -8.31 0.96 16.22
CA GLY A 164 -8.51 1.77 15.01
C GLY A 164 -7.76 1.21 13.80
N TYR A 165 -6.48 0.88 13.98
CA TYR A 165 -5.63 0.31 12.94
C TYR A 165 -6.20 -1.02 12.41
N SER A 166 -6.51 -1.95 13.30
CA SER A 166 -7.10 -3.26 12.93
C SER A 166 -8.43 -3.09 12.20
N SER A 167 -9.29 -2.16 12.66
CA SER A 167 -10.57 -1.87 12.01
C SER A 167 -10.39 -1.34 10.58
N GLY A 168 -9.47 -0.39 10.37
CA GLY A 168 -9.14 0.13 9.04
C GLY A 168 -8.57 -0.95 8.12
N LYS A 169 -7.64 -1.78 8.65
CA LYS A 169 -7.02 -2.88 7.90
C LYS A 169 -7.97 -4.04 7.61
N ALA A 170 -8.95 -4.31 8.47
CA ALA A 170 -10.05 -5.25 8.19
C ALA A 170 -11.02 -4.67 7.16
N GLY A 171 -11.35 -3.37 7.26
CA GLY A 171 -12.23 -2.69 6.32
C GLY A 171 -11.72 -2.73 4.87
N VAL A 172 -10.41 -2.57 4.66
CA VAL A 172 -9.82 -2.63 3.32
C VAL A 172 -9.87 -4.04 2.71
N ILE A 173 -9.96 -5.10 3.51
CA ILE A 173 -10.22 -6.46 3.02
C ILE A 173 -11.63 -6.54 2.41
N GLY A 174 -12.63 -5.97 3.07
CA GLY A 174 -14.00 -5.86 2.54
C GLY A 174 -14.04 -5.07 1.24
N LEU A 175 -13.37 -3.91 1.17
CA LEU A 175 -13.21 -3.10 -0.03
C LEU A 175 -12.59 -3.92 -1.18
N THR A 176 -11.53 -4.66 -0.90
CA THR A 176 -10.83 -5.54 -1.87
C THR A 176 -11.78 -6.56 -2.48
N LYS A 177 -12.49 -7.31 -1.64
CA LYS A 177 -13.40 -8.38 -2.10
C LYS A 177 -14.59 -7.84 -2.89
N THR A 178 -15.11 -6.67 -2.51
CA THR A 178 -16.22 -6.02 -3.22
C THR A 178 -15.77 -5.56 -4.61
N LEU A 179 -14.67 -4.82 -4.68
CA LEU A 179 -14.18 -4.30 -5.97
C LEU A 179 -13.68 -5.40 -6.91
N ALA A 180 -13.15 -6.52 -6.39
CA ALA A 180 -12.82 -7.67 -7.20
C ALA A 180 -14.04 -8.19 -8.01
N LYS A 181 -15.22 -8.20 -7.38
CA LYS A 181 -16.47 -8.60 -8.05
C LYS A 181 -17.00 -7.52 -8.99
N GLU A 182 -16.94 -6.24 -8.60
CA GLU A 182 -17.44 -5.14 -9.41
C GLU A 182 -16.59 -4.89 -10.67
N TRP A 183 -15.26 -4.99 -10.54
CA TRP A 183 -14.31 -4.58 -11.57
C TRP A 183 -13.75 -5.74 -12.40
N GLY A 184 -14.03 -6.98 -12.04
CA GLY A 184 -13.62 -8.17 -12.81
C GLY A 184 -14.06 -8.10 -14.28
N ARG A 185 -15.28 -7.59 -14.54
CA ARG A 185 -15.79 -7.37 -15.91
C ARG A 185 -15.01 -6.32 -16.73
N TYR A 186 -14.15 -5.53 -16.09
CA TYR A 186 -13.24 -4.57 -16.72
C TYR A 186 -11.79 -5.08 -16.78
N ASN A 187 -11.57 -6.38 -16.58
CA ASN A 187 -10.25 -7.01 -16.49
C ASN A 187 -9.36 -6.41 -15.39
N VAL A 188 -9.93 -6.07 -14.23
CA VAL A 188 -9.19 -5.58 -13.07
C VAL A 188 -9.15 -6.65 -11.99
N ASN A 189 -7.95 -7.05 -11.60
CA ASN A 189 -7.75 -7.84 -10.38
C ASN A 189 -7.61 -6.89 -9.19
N VAL A 190 -8.29 -7.19 -8.11
CA VAL A 190 -8.19 -6.43 -6.85
C VAL A 190 -7.87 -7.42 -5.74
N ASN A 191 -6.66 -7.31 -5.16
CA ASN A 191 -6.18 -8.21 -4.12
C ASN A 191 -5.60 -7.40 -2.95
N ALA A 192 -5.34 -8.06 -1.84
CA ALA A 192 -4.68 -7.48 -0.68
C ALA A 192 -3.45 -8.29 -0.27
N VAL A 193 -2.43 -7.61 0.26
CA VAL A 193 -1.29 -8.24 0.94
C VAL A 193 -1.33 -7.82 2.39
N GLY A 194 -1.45 -8.80 3.30
CA GLY A 194 -1.39 -8.61 4.74
C GLY A 194 0.04 -8.83 5.23
N PHE A 195 0.67 -7.78 5.77
CA PHE A 195 2.00 -7.95 6.34
C PHE A 195 1.94 -8.38 7.80
N GLY A 196 2.89 -9.25 8.17
CA GLY A 196 3.32 -9.42 9.55
C GLY A 196 4.27 -8.28 9.95
N LEU A 197 5.29 -8.59 10.76
CA LEU A 197 6.30 -7.60 11.14
C LEU A 197 7.40 -7.52 10.07
N ILE A 198 7.48 -6.33 9.45
CA ILE A 198 8.49 -6.00 8.44
C ILE A 198 9.44 -4.94 9.02
N GLU A 199 10.73 -5.10 8.83
CA GLU A 199 11.79 -4.19 9.29
C GLU A 199 11.63 -2.80 8.68
N THR A 200 10.90 -1.94 9.37
CA THR A 200 10.64 -0.55 8.98
C THR A 200 10.71 0.35 10.20
N ARG A 201 10.64 1.66 10.00
CA ARG A 201 10.56 2.63 11.09
C ARG A 201 9.39 2.36 12.05
N LEU A 202 8.29 1.76 11.57
CA LEU A 202 7.14 1.40 12.39
C LEU A 202 7.40 0.25 13.36
N VAL A 203 8.46 -0.52 13.15
CA VAL A 203 8.82 -1.71 13.95
C VAL A 203 10.18 -1.53 14.66
N GLN A 204 10.75 -0.31 14.64
CA GLN A 204 11.94 -0.01 15.43
C GLN A 204 11.63 -0.03 16.94
N PRO A 205 12.63 -0.25 17.80
CA PRO A 205 12.46 -0.08 19.24
C PRO A 205 11.94 1.32 19.59
N LEU A 206 10.99 1.43 20.51
CA LEU A 206 10.38 2.71 20.93
C LEU A 206 11.35 3.72 21.56
N ASP A 207 12.52 3.26 21.97
CA ASP A 207 13.61 4.05 22.55
C ASP A 207 14.66 4.50 21.51
N ALA A 208 14.51 4.07 20.23
CA ALA A 208 15.39 4.47 19.15
C ALA A 208 15.15 5.94 18.74
N GLU A 209 16.22 6.66 18.39
CA GLU A 209 16.12 7.99 17.77
C GLU A 209 15.28 7.92 16.50
N GLY A 210 14.33 8.83 16.33
CA GLY A 210 13.46 8.89 15.15
C GLY A 210 12.21 8.03 15.22
N ALA A 211 11.92 7.36 16.33
CA ALA A 211 10.69 6.59 16.53
C ALA A 211 9.45 7.47 16.77
N SER A 212 9.30 8.55 16.01
CA SER A 212 8.13 9.43 16.07
C SER A 212 7.84 10.09 14.74
N MET A 213 6.62 10.59 14.59
CA MET A 213 6.20 11.43 13.46
C MET A 213 5.23 12.50 13.92
N GLU A 214 5.24 13.63 13.23
CA GLU A 214 4.23 14.68 13.37
C GLU A 214 3.09 14.39 12.35
N MET A 215 1.85 14.36 12.82
CA MET A 215 0.68 14.18 11.97
C MET A 215 -0.49 15.01 12.51
N HIS A 216 -1.02 15.91 11.71
CA HIS A 216 -2.14 16.80 12.05
C HIS A 216 -1.95 17.53 13.41
N GLY A 217 -0.71 17.97 13.71
CA GLY A 217 -0.38 18.64 14.97
C GLY A 217 -0.19 17.70 16.17
N HIS A 218 -0.23 16.39 15.96
CA HIS A 218 0.03 15.39 16.99
C HIS A 218 1.41 14.76 16.82
N HIS A 219 2.13 14.64 17.93
CA HIS A 219 3.38 13.89 18.00
C HIS A 219 3.08 12.42 18.27
N ILE A 220 3.16 11.59 17.23
CA ILE A 220 2.84 10.16 17.31
C ILE A 220 4.13 9.37 17.49
N ARG A 221 4.24 8.62 18.59
CA ARG A 221 5.36 7.71 18.81
C ARG A 221 5.16 6.47 17.94
N LEU A 222 6.20 6.11 17.19
CA LEU A 222 6.25 4.92 16.34
C LEU A 222 7.17 3.88 16.97
N GLY A 223 6.93 2.62 16.66
CA GLY A 223 7.80 1.53 17.09
C GLY A 223 7.11 0.55 18.04
N VAL A 224 7.87 -0.45 18.44
CA VAL A 224 7.43 -1.55 19.29
C VAL A 224 8.34 -1.63 20.52
N GLN A 225 7.79 -1.98 21.67
CA GLN A 225 8.63 -2.19 22.86
C GLN A 225 9.65 -3.32 22.61
N PRO A 226 10.92 -3.14 22.99
CA PRO A 226 11.98 -4.14 22.70
C PRO A 226 11.61 -5.57 23.14
N ILE A 227 11.04 -5.70 24.33
CA ILE A 227 10.63 -7.01 24.87
C ILE A 227 9.53 -7.69 24.02
N LEU A 228 8.66 -6.89 23.38
CA LEU A 228 7.63 -7.42 22.48
C LEU A 228 8.26 -7.83 21.13
N LEU A 229 9.26 -7.12 20.64
CA LEU A 229 9.96 -7.47 19.41
C LEU A 229 10.60 -8.86 19.50
N ASP A 230 11.27 -9.16 20.59
CA ASP A 230 11.89 -10.48 20.80
C ASP A 230 10.83 -11.57 20.97
N SER A 231 9.74 -11.28 21.68
CA SER A 231 8.61 -12.22 21.82
C SER A 231 7.99 -12.55 20.45
N VAL A 232 7.80 -11.54 19.60
CA VAL A 232 7.21 -11.75 18.27
C VAL A 232 8.19 -12.45 17.32
N LYS A 233 9.50 -12.16 17.37
CA LYS A 233 10.49 -12.93 16.63
C LYS A 233 10.46 -14.41 16.99
N ASN A 234 10.33 -14.71 18.29
CA ASN A 234 10.24 -16.08 18.78
C ASN A 234 8.93 -16.78 18.38
N ALA A 235 7.82 -16.01 18.27
CA ALA A 235 6.53 -16.52 17.82
C ALA A 235 6.45 -16.69 16.29
N CYS A 236 7.32 -16.00 15.54
CA CYS A 236 7.36 -16.11 14.08
C CYS A 236 8.00 -17.44 13.67
N PRO A 237 7.32 -18.34 12.94
CA PRO A 237 7.87 -19.61 12.49
C PRO A 237 9.19 -19.50 11.72
N LEU A 238 9.39 -18.41 10.95
CA LEU A 238 10.67 -18.16 10.26
C LEU A 238 11.75 -17.57 11.18
N GLY A 239 11.46 -17.29 12.46
CA GLY A 239 12.41 -16.85 13.48
C GLY A 239 12.99 -15.45 13.28
N ARG A 240 12.41 -14.64 12.38
CA ARG A 240 12.89 -13.30 12.07
C ARG A 240 11.77 -12.39 11.55
N LEU A 241 12.04 -11.10 11.51
CA LEU A 241 11.22 -10.13 10.78
C LEU A 241 11.42 -10.29 9.27
N GLY A 242 10.43 -9.88 8.49
CA GLY A 242 10.58 -9.75 7.04
C GLY A 242 11.30 -8.45 6.66
N THR A 243 11.95 -8.43 5.51
CA THR A 243 12.53 -7.20 4.96
C THR A 243 11.52 -6.46 4.07
N PRO A 244 11.69 -5.14 3.84
CA PRO A 244 10.88 -4.39 2.85
C PRO A 244 10.93 -5.02 1.45
N GLU A 245 12.05 -5.60 1.05
CA GLU A 245 12.25 -6.27 -0.24
C GLU A 245 11.44 -7.56 -0.35
N GLU A 246 11.31 -8.32 0.74
CA GLU A 246 10.47 -9.53 0.79
C GLU A 246 8.99 -9.16 0.73
N ALA A 247 8.57 -8.13 1.47
CA ALA A 247 7.22 -7.58 1.42
C ALA A 247 6.86 -7.10 0.00
N ALA A 248 7.78 -6.37 -0.66
CA ALA A 248 7.61 -5.90 -2.03
C ALA A 248 7.51 -7.06 -3.05
N GLY A 249 8.13 -8.20 -2.78
CA GLY A 249 8.01 -9.42 -3.60
C GLY A 249 6.58 -9.95 -3.65
N ALA A 250 5.88 -9.99 -2.52
CA ALA A 250 4.48 -10.41 -2.44
C ALA A 250 3.55 -9.44 -3.21
N VAL A 251 3.83 -8.13 -3.15
CA VAL A 251 3.09 -7.11 -3.90
C VAL A 251 3.35 -7.25 -5.40
N LEU A 252 4.61 -7.43 -5.81
CA LEU A 252 4.97 -7.62 -7.23
C LEU A 252 4.25 -8.82 -7.84
N PHE A 253 4.08 -9.92 -7.12
CA PHE A 253 3.29 -11.06 -7.58
C PHE A 253 1.89 -10.62 -8.02
N PHE A 254 1.16 -9.87 -7.18
CA PHE A 254 -0.17 -9.38 -7.53
C PHE A 254 -0.18 -8.29 -8.61
N CYS A 255 0.90 -7.55 -8.78
CA CYS A 255 1.05 -6.57 -9.87
C CYS A 255 1.40 -7.22 -11.22
N SER A 256 1.87 -8.46 -11.22
CA SER A 256 2.41 -9.16 -12.40
C SER A 256 1.35 -9.99 -13.15
N PRO A 257 1.63 -10.42 -14.40
CA PRO A 257 0.76 -11.34 -15.14
C PRO A 257 0.57 -12.70 -14.47
N LEU A 258 1.45 -13.11 -13.56
CA LEU A 258 1.32 -14.39 -12.84
C LEU A 258 0.05 -14.46 -11.97
N SER A 259 -0.55 -13.33 -11.65
CA SER A 259 -1.79 -13.22 -10.86
C SER A 259 -3.02 -12.90 -11.71
N ASP A 260 -2.99 -13.04 -13.03
CA ASP A 260 -4.11 -12.63 -13.89
C ASP A 260 -5.42 -13.36 -13.59
N TYR A 261 -5.36 -14.56 -13.02
CA TYR A 261 -6.55 -15.32 -12.61
C TYR A 261 -6.78 -15.31 -11.09
N VAL A 262 -6.14 -14.37 -10.36
CA VAL A 262 -6.28 -14.21 -8.90
C VAL A 262 -6.91 -12.86 -8.60
N THR A 263 -8.10 -12.86 -7.97
CA THR A 263 -8.79 -11.64 -7.57
C THR A 263 -9.66 -11.86 -6.33
N GLY A 264 -9.74 -10.87 -5.47
CA GLY A 264 -10.50 -10.92 -4.20
C GLY A 264 -9.75 -11.60 -3.07
N GLU A 265 -8.47 -11.92 -3.25
CA GLU A 265 -7.66 -12.70 -2.31
C GLU A 265 -6.87 -11.80 -1.35
N VAL A 266 -6.56 -12.38 -0.19
CA VAL A 266 -5.68 -11.79 0.83
C VAL A 266 -4.49 -12.72 1.03
N LEU A 267 -3.32 -12.30 0.58
CA LEU A 267 -2.06 -13.03 0.79
C LEU A 267 -1.38 -12.52 2.06
N ILE A 268 -1.18 -13.41 3.03
CA ILE A 268 -0.40 -13.08 4.22
C ILE A 268 1.10 -13.25 3.93
N CYS A 269 1.85 -12.17 4.09
CA CYS A 269 3.31 -12.12 4.02
C CYS A 269 3.84 -11.77 5.41
N GLY A 270 3.87 -12.76 6.31
CA GLY A 270 4.12 -12.58 7.74
C GLY A 270 5.06 -13.59 8.37
N GLY A 271 5.80 -14.40 7.56
CA GLY A 271 6.70 -15.41 8.10
C GLY A 271 6.02 -16.52 8.90
N GLY A 272 4.71 -16.72 8.69
CA GLY A 272 3.88 -17.65 9.46
C GLY A 272 3.33 -17.09 10.78
N LEU A 273 3.60 -15.82 11.08
CA LEU A 273 3.10 -15.16 12.29
C LEU A 273 1.59 -14.96 12.20
N HIS A 274 0.89 -15.35 13.26
CA HIS A 274 -0.53 -15.07 13.57
C HIS A 274 -0.63 -14.54 14.99
N PHE A 275 -1.66 -13.72 15.28
CA PHE A 275 -1.95 -13.21 16.63
C PHE A 275 -3.03 -14.03 17.33
#